data_7a78437e8b72e925004cd45523183a3f
#
_entry.id   7a78437e8b72e925004cd45523183a3f
#
_cell.length_a   1.000
_cell.length_b   1.000
_cell.length_c   1.000
_cell.angle_alpha   90.00
_cell.angle_beta   90.00
_cell.angle_gamma   90.00
#
_symmetry.space_group_name_H-M   'P 1'
#
loop_
_entity.id
_entity.type
_entity.pdbx_description
1 polymer ?
#
loop_
_entity_poly.entity_id
_entity_poly.type
_entity_poly.pdbx_seq_one_letter_code
_entity_poly.pdbx_strand_id
1 'polypeptide(L)'
;MRKIVLQMMTTLNGRLDDPLAWLGSVGDDQYRAIDRLYATYDTVLVGRVTYEEMASYWPGALSEDVGTETNRKMARRMHDYRKLVFWRSGRQTLTEWNNVEQVVAHDDELLAAYLLDLKARAGGDIHLSGGASLAQTVIGLGLVDIFHFFVYPVTSPGAAWFDELPDRYDLRLMGTDTYENGVVGLHYEPLKRENAERASSFSELLV
;
A
#
# COMPACT_ATOMS: atom_id res chain seq x y z
N MET A 1 -18.66 2.30 4.85
CA MET A 1 -17.94 2.55 3.58
C MET A 1 -16.55 1.94 3.73
N ARG A 2 -16.08 1.18 2.77
CA ARG A 2 -14.77 0.51 2.77
C ARG A 2 -13.67 1.57 2.75
N LYS A 3 -12.56 1.33 3.45
CA LYS A 3 -11.39 2.22 3.43
C LYS A 3 -10.37 1.72 2.41
N ILE A 4 -9.72 2.65 1.73
CA ILE A 4 -8.49 2.37 0.98
C ILE A 4 -7.32 2.59 1.92
N VAL A 5 -6.59 1.51 2.18
CA VAL A 5 -5.46 1.48 3.10
C VAL A 5 -4.18 1.29 2.31
N LEU A 6 -3.34 2.29 2.27
CA LEU A 6 -2.00 2.21 1.70
C LEU A 6 -1.07 1.58 2.73
N GLN A 7 -0.43 0.47 2.37
CA GLN A 7 0.62 -0.10 3.18
C GLN A 7 1.90 -0.22 2.35
N MET A 8 2.99 0.33 2.86
CA MET A 8 4.28 0.30 2.21
C MET A 8 5.42 0.02 3.17
N MET A 9 6.39 -0.75 2.68
CA MET A 9 7.70 -0.89 3.29
C MET A 9 8.63 0.09 2.59
N THR A 10 9.42 0.85 3.35
CA THR A 10 10.30 1.88 2.80
C THR A 10 11.60 1.96 3.58
N THR A 11 12.66 2.42 2.94
CA THR A 11 13.90 2.80 3.63
C THR A 11 13.69 4.09 4.43
N LEU A 12 14.63 4.42 5.32
CA LEU A 12 14.61 5.65 6.11
C LEU A 12 14.59 6.92 5.23
N ASN A 13 15.17 6.86 4.04
CA ASN A 13 15.15 7.97 3.06
C ASN A 13 14.07 7.81 1.99
N GLY A 14 13.04 7.00 2.23
CA GLY A 14 11.82 6.96 1.43
C GLY A 14 11.90 6.17 0.11
N ARG A 15 12.80 5.20 -0.02
CA ARG A 15 12.90 4.34 -1.20
C ARG A 15 11.96 3.13 -1.11
N LEU A 16 11.38 2.75 -2.25
CA LEU A 16 10.53 1.56 -2.40
C LEU A 16 11.06 0.56 -3.43
N ASP A 17 11.84 1.04 -4.40
CA ASP A 17 12.38 0.25 -5.50
C ASP A 17 13.45 -0.73 -5.00
N ASP A 18 13.61 -1.82 -5.75
CA ASP A 18 14.55 -2.90 -5.45
C ASP A 18 14.50 -3.38 -3.97
N PRO A 19 13.33 -3.81 -3.47
CA PRO A 19 13.17 -4.17 -2.07
C PRO A 19 14.10 -5.32 -1.66
N LEU A 20 14.49 -6.19 -2.57
CA LEU A 20 15.42 -7.30 -2.28
C LEU A 20 16.81 -6.82 -1.87
N ALA A 21 17.20 -5.61 -2.28
CA ALA A 21 18.50 -5.04 -1.94
C ALA A 21 18.57 -4.51 -0.49
N TRP A 22 17.44 -4.16 0.13
CA TRP A 22 17.43 -3.49 1.44
C TRP A 22 16.45 -4.04 2.46
N LEU A 23 15.43 -4.81 2.06
CA LEU A 23 14.34 -5.24 2.95
C LEU A 23 14.83 -6.16 4.09
N GLY A 24 15.87 -6.96 3.86
CA GLY A 24 16.35 -7.92 4.84
C GLY A 24 15.25 -8.94 5.23
N SER A 25 15.31 -9.43 6.47
CA SER A 25 14.29 -10.33 7.00
C SER A 25 13.17 -9.55 7.69
N VAL A 26 11.92 -9.89 7.37
CA VAL A 26 10.76 -9.43 8.15
C VAL A 26 10.67 -10.25 9.42
N GLY A 27 10.71 -9.61 10.59
CA GLY A 27 10.62 -10.29 11.89
C GLY A 27 9.23 -10.88 12.15
N ASP A 28 9.14 -11.89 13.00
CA ASP A 28 7.87 -12.54 13.33
C ASP A 28 6.86 -11.58 14.00
N ASP A 29 7.33 -10.65 14.81
CA ASP A 29 6.51 -9.61 15.44
C ASP A 29 5.92 -8.64 14.40
N GLN A 30 6.71 -8.24 13.43
CA GLN A 30 6.29 -7.43 12.29
C GLN A 30 5.30 -8.20 11.40
N TYR A 31 5.57 -9.48 11.10
CA TYR A 31 4.63 -10.32 10.35
C TYR A 31 3.27 -10.45 11.05
N ARG A 32 3.26 -10.62 12.38
CA ARG A 32 2.00 -10.65 13.15
C ARG A 32 1.23 -9.32 13.06
N ALA A 33 1.92 -8.19 13.03
CA ALA A 33 1.28 -6.88 12.86
C ALA A 33 0.69 -6.75 11.44
N ILE A 34 1.45 -7.12 10.43
CA ILE A 34 0.98 -7.14 9.03
C ILE A 34 -0.21 -8.09 8.88
N ASP A 35 -0.18 -9.29 9.46
CA ASP A 35 -1.30 -10.24 9.39
C ASP A 35 -2.59 -9.68 10.01
N ARG A 36 -2.49 -8.92 11.10
CA ARG A 36 -3.66 -8.23 11.68
C ARG A 36 -4.25 -7.19 10.76
N LEU A 37 -3.43 -6.41 10.05
CA LEU A 37 -3.89 -5.46 9.03
C LEU A 37 -4.55 -6.20 7.87
N TYR A 38 -3.90 -7.22 7.34
CA TYR A 38 -4.43 -8.02 6.23
C TYR A 38 -5.73 -8.74 6.58
N ALA A 39 -5.98 -9.06 7.85
CA ALA A 39 -7.25 -9.68 8.26
C ALA A 39 -8.47 -8.78 8.01
N THR A 40 -8.29 -7.48 7.82
CA THR A 40 -9.37 -6.52 7.54
C THR A 40 -9.67 -6.36 6.05
N TYR A 41 -8.78 -6.82 5.17
CA TYR A 41 -8.88 -6.64 3.72
C TYR A 41 -9.59 -7.82 3.04
N ASP A 42 -10.20 -7.55 1.89
CA ASP A 42 -10.71 -8.55 0.96
C ASP A 42 -10.31 -8.27 -0.50
N THR A 43 -9.77 -7.10 -0.77
CA THR A 43 -9.43 -6.62 -2.10
C THR A 43 -8.04 -5.96 -2.08
N VAL A 44 -7.27 -6.21 -3.13
CA VAL A 44 -5.95 -5.61 -3.36
C VAL A 44 -5.99 -4.80 -4.65
N LEU A 45 -5.52 -3.55 -4.58
CA LEU A 45 -5.29 -2.69 -5.74
C LEU A 45 -3.81 -2.73 -6.10
N VAL A 46 -3.50 -3.06 -7.34
CA VAL A 46 -2.11 -3.14 -7.82
C VAL A 46 -1.97 -2.59 -9.23
N GLY A 47 -0.81 -2.03 -9.54
CA GLY A 47 -0.34 -1.84 -10.91
C GLY A 47 0.23 -3.15 -11.49
N ARG A 48 0.39 -3.19 -12.82
CA ARG A 48 0.86 -4.39 -13.52
C ARG A 48 2.17 -4.96 -12.97
N VAL A 49 3.19 -4.14 -12.82
CA VAL A 49 4.53 -4.61 -12.42
C VAL A 49 4.47 -5.30 -11.05
N THR A 50 3.87 -4.64 -10.07
CA THR A 50 3.69 -5.20 -8.72
C THR A 50 2.82 -6.47 -8.75
N TYR A 51 1.79 -6.52 -9.62
CA TYR A 51 1.01 -7.73 -9.79
C TYR A 51 1.87 -8.91 -10.26
N GLU A 52 2.70 -8.73 -11.30
CA GLU A 52 3.57 -9.80 -11.82
C GLU A 52 4.59 -10.28 -10.77
N GLU A 53 5.17 -9.37 -10.00
CA GLU A 53 6.04 -9.70 -8.87
C GLU A 53 5.29 -10.53 -7.82
N MET A 54 4.09 -10.12 -7.43
CA MET A 54 3.25 -10.84 -6.48
C MET A 54 2.84 -12.22 -7.01
N ALA A 55 2.44 -12.33 -8.28
CA ALA A 55 2.03 -13.57 -8.92
C ALA A 55 3.20 -14.56 -9.10
N SER A 56 4.42 -14.07 -9.20
CA SER A 56 5.62 -14.92 -9.24
C SER A 56 5.99 -15.51 -7.87
N TYR A 57 5.63 -14.87 -6.78
CA TYR A 57 6.04 -15.26 -5.42
C TYR A 57 4.93 -15.99 -4.64
N TRP A 58 3.75 -15.37 -4.49
CA TRP A 58 2.74 -15.82 -3.54
C TRP A 58 2.14 -17.21 -3.84
N PRO A 59 1.91 -17.62 -5.10
CA PRO A 59 1.43 -18.98 -5.38
C PRO A 59 2.42 -20.04 -4.89
N GLY A 60 3.73 -19.82 -5.07
CA GLY A 60 4.77 -20.72 -4.58
C GLY A 60 4.86 -20.79 -3.04
N ALA A 61 4.57 -19.67 -2.37
CA ALA A 61 4.60 -19.57 -0.92
C ALA A 61 3.43 -20.30 -0.20
N LEU A 62 2.47 -20.83 -0.96
CA LEU A 62 1.41 -21.71 -0.42
C LEU A 62 1.95 -23.12 -0.10
N SER A 63 3.07 -23.53 -0.67
CA SER A 63 3.67 -24.85 -0.45
C SER A 63 4.14 -25.00 1.00
N GLU A 64 3.91 -26.18 1.58
CA GLU A 64 4.38 -26.52 2.94
C GLU A 64 5.91 -26.54 3.04
N ASP A 65 6.59 -26.73 1.92
CA ASP A 65 8.05 -26.80 1.85
C ASP A 65 8.74 -25.44 1.84
N VAL A 66 7.96 -24.34 1.76
CA VAL A 66 8.51 -22.98 1.61
C VAL A 66 8.05 -22.06 2.74
N GLY A 67 9.01 -21.41 3.39
CA GLY A 67 8.77 -20.33 4.35
C GLY A 67 8.21 -20.79 5.72
N THR A 68 7.88 -19.79 6.54
CA THR A 68 7.31 -19.99 7.87
C THR A 68 5.80 -20.22 7.81
N GLU A 69 5.18 -20.67 8.90
CA GLU A 69 3.71 -20.76 9.02
C GLU A 69 3.04 -19.40 8.76
N THR A 70 3.63 -18.31 9.27
CA THR A 70 3.12 -16.95 9.05
C THR A 70 3.18 -16.58 7.59
N ASN A 71 4.27 -16.90 6.88
CA ASN A 71 4.39 -16.66 5.44
C ASN A 71 3.30 -17.42 4.65
N ARG A 72 3.05 -18.69 4.98
CA ARG A 72 1.97 -19.48 4.34
C ARG A 72 0.57 -18.90 4.64
N LYS A 73 0.36 -18.37 5.84
CA LYS A 73 -0.90 -17.71 6.20
C LYS A 73 -1.11 -16.44 5.36
N MET A 74 -0.07 -15.65 5.16
CA MET A 74 -0.09 -14.49 4.26
C MET A 74 -0.34 -14.90 2.81
N ALA A 75 0.31 -15.96 2.34
CA ALA A 75 0.13 -16.49 1.00
C ALA A 75 -1.33 -16.94 0.75
N ARG A 76 -1.97 -17.60 1.73
CA ARG A 76 -3.41 -17.94 1.65
C ARG A 76 -4.27 -16.68 1.53
N ARG A 77 -4.05 -15.66 2.35
CA ARG A 77 -4.80 -14.39 2.24
C ARG A 77 -4.62 -13.75 0.87
N MET A 78 -3.37 -13.65 0.37
CA MET A 78 -3.09 -13.11 -0.96
C MET A 78 -3.73 -13.92 -2.08
N HIS A 79 -3.81 -15.24 -1.92
CA HIS A 79 -4.50 -16.12 -2.88
C HIS A 79 -6.00 -15.82 -2.91
N ASP A 80 -6.63 -15.65 -1.76
CA ASP A 80 -8.09 -15.51 -1.62
C ASP A 80 -8.61 -14.11 -1.96
N TYR A 81 -7.81 -13.06 -1.78
CA TYR A 81 -8.22 -11.69 -2.08
C TYR A 81 -8.57 -11.49 -3.55
N ARG A 82 -9.53 -10.61 -3.81
CA ARG A 82 -9.78 -10.05 -5.14
C ARG A 82 -8.64 -9.09 -5.51
N LYS A 83 -7.96 -9.35 -6.63
CA LYS A 83 -6.87 -8.52 -7.13
C LYS A 83 -7.38 -7.67 -8.29
N LEU A 84 -7.39 -6.36 -8.11
CA LEU A 84 -7.74 -5.40 -9.15
C LEU A 84 -6.45 -4.84 -9.75
N VAL A 85 -6.15 -5.24 -10.98
CA VAL A 85 -4.96 -4.81 -11.70
C VAL A 85 -5.31 -3.67 -12.63
N PHE A 86 -4.75 -2.49 -12.34
CA PHE A 86 -5.08 -1.26 -13.08
C PHE A 86 -4.19 -1.03 -14.29
N TRP A 87 -4.85 -0.56 -15.37
CA TRP A 87 -4.23 -0.22 -16.66
C TRP A 87 -4.69 1.16 -17.11
N ARG A 88 -3.77 1.91 -17.75
CA ARG A 88 -4.12 3.17 -18.45
C ARG A 88 -4.61 2.93 -19.87
N SER A 89 -4.18 1.86 -20.51
CA SER A 89 -4.56 1.54 -21.90
C SER A 89 -4.65 0.03 -22.05
N GLY A 90 -5.71 -0.43 -22.68
CA GLY A 90 -5.94 -1.81 -23.11
C GLY A 90 -5.53 -2.92 -22.13
N ARG A 91 -6.20 -4.04 -22.20
CA ARG A 91 -5.83 -5.22 -21.40
C ARG A 91 -4.64 -5.92 -22.03
N GLN A 92 -3.81 -6.54 -21.18
CA GLN A 92 -2.70 -7.39 -21.61
C GLN A 92 -2.79 -8.76 -20.94
N THR A 93 -2.04 -9.72 -21.45
CA THR A 93 -1.88 -11.01 -20.79
C THR A 93 -1.14 -10.81 -19.48
N LEU A 94 -1.69 -11.35 -18.40
CA LEU A 94 -1.09 -11.40 -17.06
C LEU A 94 -0.75 -12.84 -16.71
N THR A 95 0.21 -13.02 -15.80
CA THR A 95 0.43 -14.30 -15.14
C THR A 95 -0.87 -14.74 -14.44
N GLU A 96 -1.25 -15.99 -14.63
CA GLU A 96 -2.46 -16.55 -14.04
C GLU A 96 -2.34 -16.63 -12.51
N TRP A 97 -3.34 -16.08 -11.83
CA TRP A 97 -3.50 -16.20 -10.40
C TRP A 97 -4.98 -16.16 -10.03
N ASN A 98 -5.32 -16.57 -8.79
CA ASN A 98 -6.71 -16.64 -8.33
C ASN A 98 -7.33 -15.24 -8.14
N ASN A 99 -8.61 -15.09 -8.45
CA ASN A 99 -9.43 -13.89 -8.20
C ASN A 99 -8.85 -12.59 -8.80
N VAL A 100 -8.35 -12.63 -10.03
CA VAL A 100 -7.77 -11.48 -10.73
C VAL A 100 -8.80 -10.82 -11.65
N GLU A 101 -8.88 -9.51 -11.60
CA GLU A 101 -9.68 -8.68 -12.49
C GLU A 101 -8.84 -7.53 -13.04
N GLN A 102 -8.84 -7.35 -14.35
CA GLN A 102 -8.19 -6.24 -15.02
C GLN A 102 -9.16 -5.06 -15.14
N VAL A 103 -8.76 -3.91 -14.62
CA VAL A 103 -9.53 -2.66 -14.65
C VAL A 103 -8.81 -1.65 -15.54
N VAL A 104 -9.48 -1.20 -16.61
CA VAL A 104 -8.95 -0.17 -17.49
C VAL A 104 -9.52 1.19 -17.08
N ALA A 105 -8.64 2.08 -16.63
CA ALA A 105 -8.96 3.46 -16.30
C ALA A 105 -8.01 4.38 -17.09
N HIS A 106 -8.49 4.90 -18.22
CA HIS A 106 -7.68 5.69 -19.17
C HIS A 106 -7.17 7.00 -18.56
N ASP A 107 -7.89 7.55 -17.62
CA ASP A 107 -7.59 8.79 -16.93
C ASP A 107 -7.89 8.69 -15.42
N ASP A 108 -7.57 9.75 -14.71
CA ASP A 108 -7.73 9.83 -13.25
C ASP A 108 -9.20 9.97 -12.84
N GLU A 109 -10.06 10.53 -13.67
CA GLU A 109 -11.50 10.68 -13.41
C GLU A 109 -12.18 9.31 -13.40
N LEU A 110 -11.89 8.47 -14.39
CA LEU A 110 -12.38 7.09 -14.45
C LEU A 110 -11.86 6.23 -13.28
N LEU A 111 -10.59 6.39 -12.93
CA LEU A 111 -10.02 5.72 -11.77
C LEU A 111 -10.73 6.16 -10.48
N ALA A 112 -10.92 7.46 -10.27
CA ALA A 112 -11.60 8.00 -9.10
C ALA A 112 -13.05 7.49 -9.01
N ALA A 113 -13.80 7.55 -10.11
CA ALA A 113 -15.18 7.05 -10.17
C ALA A 113 -15.26 5.56 -9.81
N TYR A 114 -14.38 4.72 -10.36
CA TYR A 114 -14.31 3.30 -10.06
C TYR A 114 -14.01 3.05 -8.58
N LEU A 115 -13.01 3.75 -8.00
CA LEU A 115 -12.63 3.57 -6.61
C LEU A 115 -13.69 4.06 -5.64
N LEU A 116 -14.39 5.16 -5.94
CA LEU A 116 -15.52 5.64 -5.13
C LEU A 116 -16.68 4.65 -5.13
N ASP A 117 -17.04 4.10 -6.29
CA ASP A 117 -18.05 3.05 -6.39
C ASP A 117 -17.63 1.79 -5.62
N LEU A 118 -16.37 1.36 -5.75
CA LEU A 118 -15.82 0.23 -4.99
C LEU A 118 -15.90 0.46 -3.47
N LYS A 119 -15.57 1.67 -3.00
CA LYS A 119 -15.67 2.04 -1.57
C LYS A 119 -17.11 2.01 -1.06
N ALA A 120 -18.10 2.29 -1.92
CA ALA A 120 -19.51 2.28 -1.56
C ALA A 120 -20.11 0.85 -1.42
N ARG A 121 -19.47 -0.14 -2.03
CA ARG A 121 -19.95 -1.55 -1.96
C ARG A 121 -19.74 -2.15 -0.57
N ALA A 122 -20.46 -3.21 -0.26
CA ALA A 122 -20.21 -4.03 0.93
C ALA A 122 -18.88 -4.80 0.77
N GLY A 123 -18.17 -5.02 1.87
CA GLY A 123 -16.92 -5.76 1.91
C GLY A 123 -15.97 -5.29 3.01
N GLY A 124 -14.82 -5.94 3.09
CA GLY A 124 -13.68 -5.52 3.91
C GLY A 124 -12.98 -4.29 3.36
N ASP A 125 -11.93 -3.84 4.03
CA ASP A 125 -11.11 -2.73 3.55
C ASP A 125 -10.33 -3.13 2.28
N ILE A 126 -9.82 -2.14 1.57
CA ILE A 126 -9.15 -2.27 0.29
C ILE A 126 -7.68 -1.98 0.49
N HIS A 127 -6.83 -2.97 0.27
CA HIS A 127 -5.39 -2.81 0.35
C HIS A 127 -4.83 -2.18 -0.93
N LEU A 128 -4.27 -0.99 -0.86
CA LEU A 128 -3.46 -0.40 -1.93
C LEU A 128 -2.01 -0.86 -1.75
N SER A 129 -1.66 -1.89 -2.51
CA SER A 129 -0.33 -2.54 -2.43
C SER A 129 0.73 -1.87 -3.32
N GLY A 130 0.34 -0.93 -4.15
CA GLY A 130 1.25 -0.24 -5.06
C GLY A 130 1.19 -0.80 -6.50
N GLY A 131 2.15 -0.61 -7.50
CA GLY A 131 3.38 0.16 -7.40
C GLY A 131 3.25 1.66 -7.17
N ALA A 132 4.41 2.29 -7.10
CA ALA A 132 4.53 3.70 -6.74
C ALA A 132 3.59 4.61 -7.55
N SER A 133 3.56 4.49 -8.86
CA SER A 133 2.72 5.31 -9.74
C SER A 133 1.21 5.20 -9.42
N LEU A 134 0.67 3.99 -9.21
CA LEU A 134 -0.73 3.83 -8.83
C LEU A 134 -1.00 4.44 -7.46
N ALA A 135 -0.12 4.21 -6.49
CA ALA A 135 -0.28 4.76 -5.15
C ALA A 135 -0.23 6.29 -5.15
N GLN A 136 0.71 6.90 -5.87
CA GLN A 136 0.81 8.36 -6.03
C GLN A 136 -0.45 8.94 -6.67
N THR A 137 -0.99 8.30 -7.71
CA THR A 137 -2.25 8.71 -8.33
C THR A 137 -3.40 8.67 -7.31
N VAL A 138 -3.56 7.56 -6.58
CA VAL A 138 -4.68 7.40 -5.60
C VAL A 138 -4.53 8.38 -4.42
N ILE A 139 -3.30 8.71 -4.01
CA ILE A 139 -3.01 9.78 -3.03
C ILE A 139 -3.40 11.14 -3.61
N GLY A 140 -2.94 11.47 -4.82
CA GLY A 140 -3.26 12.74 -5.48
C GLY A 140 -4.76 12.97 -5.66
N LEU A 141 -5.54 11.91 -5.86
CA LEU A 141 -7.00 11.93 -5.89
C LEU A 141 -7.66 12.10 -4.51
N GLY A 142 -6.89 12.07 -3.41
CA GLY A 142 -7.42 12.17 -2.05
C GLY A 142 -8.26 10.97 -1.61
N LEU A 143 -8.03 9.79 -2.20
CA LEU A 143 -8.86 8.61 -1.98
C LEU A 143 -8.28 7.62 -0.95
N VAL A 144 -7.04 7.81 -0.51
CA VAL A 144 -6.44 7.01 0.57
C VAL A 144 -6.99 7.46 1.91
N ASP A 145 -7.53 6.52 2.69
CA ASP A 145 -8.12 6.80 4.01
C ASP A 145 -7.14 6.55 5.16
N ILE A 146 -6.21 5.60 4.98
CA ILE A 146 -5.23 5.21 6.00
C ILE A 146 -3.88 4.94 5.33
N PHE A 147 -2.81 5.35 6.00
CA PHE A 147 -1.43 5.10 5.59
C PHE A 147 -0.72 4.28 6.66
N HIS A 148 -0.13 3.16 6.26
CA HIS A 148 0.76 2.35 7.08
C HIS A 148 2.13 2.27 6.40
N PHE A 149 3.14 2.87 7.01
CA PHE A 149 4.52 2.78 6.57
C PHE A 149 5.33 1.90 7.53
N PHE A 150 6.04 0.94 7.00
CA PHE A 150 7.08 0.21 7.72
C PHE A 150 8.43 0.78 7.28
N VAL A 151 9.02 1.61 8.13
CA VAL A 151 10.28 2.30 7.86
C VAL A 151 11.43 1.44 8.37
N TYR A 152 12.22 0.93 7.44
CA TYR A 152 13.39 0.10 7.73
C TYR A 152 14.58 0.98 8.11
N PRO A 153 15.42 0.55 9.08
CA PRO A 153 16.57 1.32 9.55
C PRO A 153 17.76 1.24 8.58
N VAL A 154 17.51 1.55 7.31
CA VAL A 154 18.49 1.50 6.22
C VAL A 154 18.28 2.70 5.29
N THR A 155 19.36 3.19 4.72
CA THR A 155 19.30 4.15 3.62
C THR A 155 19.81 3.49 2.34
N SER A 156 19.20 3.82 1.20
CA SER A 156 19.58 3.31 -0.11
C SER A 156 19.68 4.46 -1.12
N PRO A 157 20.66 4.45 -2.06
CA PRO A 157 20.78 5.51 -3.06
C PRO A 157 19.59 5.50 -4.04
N GLY A 158 19.25 6.68 -4.61
CA GLY A 158 18.23 6.88 -5.63
C GLY A 158 17.14 7.90 -5.21
N ALA A 159 16.12 8.09 -6.05
CA ALA A 159 15.03 9.04 -5.81
C ALA A 159 14.10 8.55 -4.69
N ALA A 160 13.61 9.47 -3.87
CA ALA A 160 12.61 9.16 -2.88
C ALA A 160 11.24 8.97 -3.55
N TRP A 161 10.43 8.10 -2.97
CA TRP A 161 9.10 7.76 -3.49
C TRP A 161 8.13 8.95 -3.56
N PHE A 162 8.27 9.89 -2.62
CA PHE A 162 7.38 11.05 -2.53
C PHE A 162 7.75 12.19 -3.48
N ASP A 163 8.84 12.11 -4.22
CA ASP A 163 9.33 13.19 -5.10
C ASP A 163 8.36 13.49 -6.26
N GLU A 164 7.47 12.54 -6.60
CA GLU A 164 6.50 12.67 -7.70
C GLU A 164 5.07 13.00 -7.23
N LEU A 165 4.84 13.28 -5.95
CA LEU A 165 3.53 13.72 -5.50
C LEU A 165 3.25 15.15 -5.99
N PRO A 166 2.05 15.42 -6.55
CA PRO A 166 1.75 16.70 -7.18
C PRO A 166 1.63 17.85 -6.17
N ASP A 167 1.28 17.55 -4.92
CA ASP A 167 0.99 18.53 -3.88
C ASP A 167 1.44 18.03 -2.51
N ARG A 168 1.51 18.98 -1.56
CA ARG A 168 1.66 18.70 -0.13
C ARG A 168 0.46 17.92 0.38
N TYR A 169 0.71 16.87 1.16
CA TYR A 169 -0.31 16.01 1.76
C TYR A 169 -0.12 15.97 3.28
N ASP A 170 -1.01 16.65 4.01
CA ASP A 170 -0.93 16.70 5.47
C ASP A 170 -1.58 15.48 6.10
N LEU A 171 -0.87 14.83 7.00
CA LEU A 171 -1.27 13.62 7.68
C LEU A 171 -1.30 13.81 9.21
N ARG A 172 -2.26 13.17 9.85
CA ARG A 172 -2.36 13.07 11.31
C ARG A 172 -1.83 11.72 11.77
N LEU A 173 -0.87 11.74 12.69
CA LEU A 173 -0.37 10.51 13.29
C LEU A 173 -1.45 9.86 14.15
N MET A 174 -1.70 8.58 13.90
CA MET A 174 -2.65 7.72 14.62
C MET A 174 -1.96 6.82 15.64
N GLY A 175 -0.73 6.41 15.36
CA GLY A 175 0.06 5.55 16.21
C GLY A 175 1.38 5.15 15.58
N THR A 176 2.23 4.54 16.40
CA THR A 176 3.53 3.99 16.00
C THR A 176 3.73 2.62 16.64
N ASP A 177 4.40 1.73 15.92
CA ASP A 177 4.89 0.45 16.43
C ASP A 177 6.40 0.37 16.24
N THR A 178 7.07 -0.36 17.10
CA THR A 178 8.50 -0.70 16.94
C THR A 178 8.67 -2.21 16.93
N TYR A 179 9.57 -2.70 16.09
CA TYR A 179 9.80 -4.13 15.89
C TYR A 179 11.23 -4.51 16.27
N GLU A 180 11.43 -5.78 16.63
CA GLU A 180 12.73 -6.30 17.11
C GLU A 180 13.87 -6.10 16.09
N ASN A 181 13.54 -6.08 14.79
CA ASN A 181 14.50 -5.82 13.72
C ASN A 181 14.83 -4.31 13.50
N GLY A 182 14.33 -3.43 14.37
CA GLY A 182 14.55 -1.98 14.30
C GLY A 182 13.62 -1.25 13.32
N VAL A 183 12.69 -1.94 12.69
CA VAL A 183 11.66 -1.32 11.84
C VAL A 183 10.70 -0.52 12.70
N VAL A 184 10.26 0.64 12.19
CA VAL A 184 9.23 1.48 12.82
C VAL A 184 7.99 1.47 11.94
N GLY A 185 6.86 1.07 12.51
CA GLY A 185 5.53 1.21 11.91
C GLY A 185 4.99 2.62 12.19
N LEU A 186 4.58 3.33 11.14
CA LEU A 186 3.94 4.64 11.23
C LEU A 186 2.53 4.56 10.65
N HIS A 187 1.54 4.98 11.43
CA HIS A 187 0.14 4.91 11.06
C HIS A 187 -0.45 6.31 11.01
N TYR A 188 -0.96 6.69 9.84
CA TYR A 188 -1.51 8.02 9.61
C TYR A 188 -2.88 7.97 8.95
N GLU A 189 -3.63 9.06 9.11
CA GLU A 189 -4.81 9.37 8.29
C GLU A 189 -4.67 10.78 7.69
N PRO A 190 -5.33 11.06 6.55
CA PRO A 190 -5.33 12.40 5.98
C PRO A 190 -5.94 13.43 6.94
N LEU A 191 -5.30 14.60 7.06
CA LEU A 191 -5.95 15.76 7.64
C LEU A 191 -7.00 16.28 6.67
N LYS A 192 -8.24 16.43 7.15
CA LYS A 192 -9.28 17.12 6.35
C LYS A 192 -8.84 18.57 6.12
N ARG A 193 -9.05 19.10 4.91
CA ARG A 193 -8.63 20.46 4.52
C ARG A 193 -9.02 21.57 5.51
N GLU A 194 -10.19 21.49 6.13
CA GLU A 194 -10.64 22.42 7.16
C GLU A 194 -9.72 22.46 8.41
N ASN A 195 -9.03 21.36 8.72
CA ASN A 195 -8.09 21.29 9.84
C ASN A 195 -6.66 21.65 9.42
N ALA A 196 -6.32 21.52 8.14
CA ALA A 196 -5.02 21.93 7.61
C ALA A 196 -4.86 23.45 7.58
N GLU A 197 -5.90 24.20 7.25
CA GLU A 197 -5.91 25.68 7.29
C GLU A 197 -5.73 26.21 8.71
N ARG A 198 -6.31 25.55 9.73
CA ARG A 198 -6.08 25.90 11.15
C ARG A 198 -4.66 25.59 11.62
N ALA A 199 -4.05 24.51 11.13
CA ALA A 199 -2.68 24.16 11.50
C ALA A 199 -1.65 25.10 10.85
N SER A 200 -1.88 25.59 9.63
CA SER A 200 -1.01 26.56 8.97
C SER A 200 -1.04 27.94 9.64
N SER A 201 -2.20 28.37 10.14
CA SER A 201 -2.32 29.64 10.86
C SER A 201 -1.59 29.65 12.22
N PHE A 202 -1.38 28.49 12.86
CA PHE A 202 -0.55 28.36 14.07
C PHE A 202 0.96 28.43 13.78
N SER A 203 1.39 28.01 12.59
CA SER A 203 2.80 28.08 12.18
C SER A 203 3.26 29.50 11.87
N GLU A 204 2.35 30.39 11.42
CA GLU A 204 2.64 31.80 11.17
C GLU A 204 2.75 32.64 12.45
N LEU A 205 2.30 32.10 13.59
CA LEU A 205 2.39 32.79 14.91
C LEU A 205 3.68 32.45 15.68
N LEU A 206 4.53 31.58 15.16
CA LEU A 206 5.77 31.10 15.78
C LEU A 206 7.05 31.56 15.07
N VAL A 207 6.95 32.49 14.12
CA VAL A 207 8.10 33.13 13.42
C VAL A 207 8.31 34.54 13.93
#